data_36fa3bde8f872a69b7613f415d87e5b8
#
_entry.id   36fa3bde8f872a69b7613f415d87e5b8
#
_cell.length_a   1.000
_cell.length_b   1.000
_cell.length_c   1.000
_cell.angle_alpha   90.00
_cell.angle_beta   90.00
_cell.angle_gamma   90.00
#
_symmetry.space_group_name_H-M   'P 1'
#
loop_
_entity.id
_entity.type
_entity.pdbx_description
1 polymer ?
#
loop_
_entity_poly.entity_id
_entity_poly.type
_entity_poly.pdbx_seq_one_letter_code
_entity_poly.pdbx_strand_id
1 'polypeptide(L)'
;MRESESMVDESPEEELKIVASLGENGVLVSSPGDIEGLSSRGYGVSEDGRLSLTFYEALYLLAKEILEVGAGQTGEKMSFQDVLKRFQVADEDAWFKYLIYRDLRSRGYVVREGFGLGIVFRVYNRGEYGEETARYMIFGIQEGQPVTLEELARAQMNVQSLKKKLVLAVVNRRGEVVYYSLSQLTLK
;
A
#
# COMPACT_ATOMS: atom_id res chain seq x y z
N MET A 1 -48.58 23.21 31.47
CA MET A 1 -47.28 23.60 30.90
C MET A 1 -46.56 22.31 30.62
N ARG A 2 -46.51 21.88 29.37
CA ARG A 2 -45.75 20.71 28.90
C ARG A 2 -44.66 21.27 27.98
N GLU A 3 -43.42 21.14 28.43
CA GLU A 3 -42.25 21.45 27.61
C GLU A 3 -42.11 20.36 26.58
N SER A 4 -42.11 20.77 25.33
CA SER A 4 -41.77 19.92 24.17
C SER A 4 -40.26 19.87 24.02
N GLU A 5 -39.64 18.75 24.41
CA GLU A 5 -38.27 18.45 24.05
C GLU A 5 -38.18 18.26 22.52
N SER A 6 -37.48 19.16 21.87
CA SER A 6 -37.08 19.03 20.49
C SER A 6 -35.97 17.96 20.39
N MET A 7 -36.34 16.79 19.86
CA MET A 7 -35.36 15.81 19.39
C MET A 7 -34.53 16.44 18.29
N VAL A 8 -33.26 16.70 18.57
CA VAL A 8 -32.26 17.03 17.56
C VAL A 8 -31.96 15.71 16.84
N ASP A 9 -32.39 15.65 15.60
CA ASP A 9 -32.05 14.57 14.66
C ASP A 9 -30.57 14.71 14.32
N GLU A 10 -29.72 14.00 15.06
CA GLU A 10 -28.31 13.80 14.70
C GLU A 10 -28.26 12.81 13.52
N SER A 11 -28.39 13.34 12.29
CA SER A 11 -27.98 12.61 11.10
C SER A 11 -26.49 12.29 11.24
N PRO A 12 -26.06 11.02 11.04
CA PRO A 12 -24.65 10.69 11.08
C PRO A 12 -23.92 11.53 10.03
N GLU A 13 -22.92 12.30 10.44
CA GLU A 13 -22.01 12.97 9.52
C GLU A 13 -21.42 11.89 8.61
N GLU A 14 -21.85 11.82 7.36
CA GLU A 14 -21.21 11.01 6.35
C GLU A 14 -19.77 11.53 6.23
N GLU A 15 -18.81 10.78 6.77
CA GLU A 15 -17.39 11.05 6.56
C GLU A 15 -17.16 11.13 5.04
N LEU A 16 -16.85 12.33 4.54
CA LEU A 16 -16.60 12.60 3.12
C LEU A 16 -15.50 11.69 2.64
N LYS A 17 -15.88 10.65 1.89
CA LYS A 17 -14.93 9.71 1.27
C LYS A 17 -14.29 10.34 0.05
N ILE A 18 -13.02 10.07 -0.14
CA ILE A 18 -12.27 10.48 -1.33
C ILE A 18 -12.80 9.70 -2.53
N VAL A 19 -13.24 10.40 -3.56
CA VAL A 19 -13.75 9.78 -4.79
C VAL A 19 -12.62 9.66 -5.81
N ALA A 20 -12.46 8.47 -6.34
CA ALA A 20 -11.44 8.16 -7.33
C ALA A 20 -12.02 7.37 -8.52
N SER A 21 -11.36 7.44 -9.66
CA SER A 21 -11.71 6.70 -10.86
C SER A 21 -10.71 5.59 -11.15
N LEU A 22 -11.18 4.46 -11.70
CA LEU A 22 -10.30 3.38 -12.15
C LEU A 22 -9.50 3.84 -13.37
N GLY A 23 -8.18 3.73 -13.32
CA GLY A 23 -7.24 3.92 -14.42
C GLY A 23 -6.71 2.59 -14.98
N GLU A 24 -5.81 2.67 -15.96
CA GLU A 24 -5.18 1.47 -16.56
C GLU A 24 -4.27 0.73 -15.58
N ASN A 25 -3.43 1.47 -14.87
CA ASN A 25 -2.39 0.92 -13.98
C ASN A 25 -2.60 1.26 -12.50
N GLY A 26 -3.80 1.67 -12.13
CA GLY A 26 -4.08 2.09 -10.76
C GLY A 26 -5.39 2.85 -10.64
N VAL A 27 -5.49 3.68 -9.63
CA VAL A 27 -6.67 4.48 -9.32
C VAL A 27 -6.28 5.95 -9.29
N LEU A 28 -7.09 6.82 -9.90
CA LEU A 28 -6.81 8.23 -10.08
C LEU A 28 -7.70 9.09 -9.18
N VAL A 29 -7.08 9.96 -8.39
CA VAL A 29 -7.71 11.01 -7.59
C VAL A 29 -7.47 12.36 -8.26
N SER A 30 -8.53 13.16 -8.44
CA SER A 30 -8.47 14.43 -9.16
C SER A 30 -8.82 15.66 -8.30
N SER A 31 -9.36 15.47 -7.08
CA SER A 31 -9.68 16.57 -6.16
C SER A 31 -8.39 17.15 -5.55
N PRO A 32 -8.09 18.45 -5.68
CA PRO A 32 -6.84 19.03 -5.19
C PRO A 32 -6.62 18.85 -3.68
N GLY A 33 -7.65 19.02 -2.87
CA GLY A 33 -7.56 18.82 -1.41
C GLY A 33 -7.25 17.38 -1.03
N ASP A 34 -7.85 16.41 -1.75
CA ASP A 34 -7.61 14.99 -1.52
C ASP A 34 -6.20 14.57 -1.96
N ILE A 35 -5.72 15.16 -3.07
CA ILE A 35 -4.34 14.96 -3.57
C ILE A 35 -3.34 15.41 -2.51
N GLU A 36 -3.48 16.62 -1.96
CA GLU A 36 -2.60 17.13 -0.92
C GLU A 36 -2.65 16.27 0.34
N GLY A 37 -3.85 15.91 0.79
CA GLY A 37 -4.06 15.09 1.98
C GLY A 37 -3.49 13.68 1.85
N LEU A 38 -3.56 13.05 0.68
CA LEU A 38 -2.99 11.72 0.44
C LEU A 38 -1.47 11.78 0.22
N SER A 39 -0.99 12.75 -0.57
CA SER A 39 0.44 12.90 -0.87
C SER A 39 1.26 13.19 0.38
N SER A 40 0.77 14.05 1.28
CA SER A 40 1.44 14.35 2.57
C SER A 40 1.59 13.12 3.46
N ARG A 41 0.68 12.14 3.34
CA ARG A 41 0.75 10.85 4.02
C ARG A 41 1.52 9.78 3.26
N GLY A 42 2.16 10.16 2.14
CA GLY A 42 2.99 9.28 1.34
C GLY A 42 2.21 8.29 0.48
N TYR A 43 1.01 8.62 0.01
CA TYR A 43 0.26 7.85 -0.98
C TYR A 43 0.46 8.42 -2.38
N GLY A 44 0.42 7.55 -3.36
CA GLY A 44 0.37 7.87 -4.77
C GLY A 44 1.59 8.61 -5.32
N VAL A 45 1.53 8.88 -6.61
CA VAL A 45 2.46 9.75 -7.35
C VAL A 45 1.65 10.83 -8.02
N SER A 46 2.02 12.09 -7.79
CA SER A 46 1.31 13.23 -8.38
C SER A 46 1.90 13.53 -9.76
N GLU A 47 1.06 13.45 -10.80
CA GLU A 47 1.39 13.77 -12.19
C GLU A 47 0.23 14.53 -12.84
N ASP A 48 0.51 15.58 -13.57
CA ASP A 48 -0.46 16.40 -14.34
C ASP A 48 -1.71 16.81 -13.54
N GLY A 49 -1.53 17.17 -12.26
CA GLY A 49 -2.63 17.61 -11.40
C GLY A 49 -3.57 16.49 -10.94
N ARG A 50 -3.14 15.24 -11.08
CA ARG A 50 -3.83 14.04 -10.57
C ARG A 50 -2.90 13.24 -9.68
N LEU A 51 -3.46 12.48 -8.75
CA LEU A 51 -2.73 11.53 -7.93
C LEU A 51 -3.03 10.11 -8.41
N SER A 52 -2.00 9.43 -8.90
CA SER A 52 -2.07 8.04 -9.27
C SER A 52 -1.75 7.17 -8.05
N LEU A 53 -2.73 6.41 -7.59
CA LEU A 53 -2.58 5.40 -6.53
C LEU A 53 -2.29 4.05 -7.16
N THR A 54 -1.32 3.32 -6.62
CA THR A 54 -1.12 1.91 -6.96
C THR A 54 -2.29 1.07 -6.46
N PHE A 55 -2.45 -0.14 -7.00
CA PHE A 55 -3.57 -1.01 -6.63
C PHE A 55 -3.57 -1.37 -5.14
N TYR A 56 -2.40 -1.62 -4.52
CA TYR A 56 -2.32 -1.94 -3.09
C TYR A 56 -2.61 -0.73 -2.20
N GLU A 57 -2.29 0.50 -2.66
CA GLU A 57 -2.69 1.74 -1.99
C GLU A 57 -4.21 1.94 -2.05
N ALA A 58 -4.79 1.77 -3.24
CA ALA A 58 -6.23 1.88 -3.42
C ALA A 58 -7.01 0.83 -2.60
N LEU A 59 -6.58 -0.43 -2.62
CA LEU A 59 -7.18 -1.50 -1.82
C LEU A 59 -7.09 -1.22 -0.30
N TYR A 60 -5.96 -0.66 0.15
CA TYR A 60 -5.79 -0.31 1.56
C TYR A 60 -6.75 0.82 1.98
N LEU A 61 -6.87 1.87 1.16
CA LEU A 61 -7.77 3.00 1.43
C LEU A 61 -9.25 2.61 1.31
N LEU A 62 -9.61 1.72 0.38
CA LEU A 62 -10.94 1.10 0.28
C LEU A 62 -11.28 0.29 1.55
N ALA A 63 -10.35 -0.56 2.00
CA ALA A 63 -10.53 -1.36 3.21
C ALA A 63 -10.63 -0.54 4.50
N LYS A 64 -10.14 0.71 4.47
CA LYS A 64 -10.26 1.70 5.54
C LYS A 64 -11.47 2.61 5.38
N GLU A 65 -12.28 2.40 4.36
CA GLU A 65 -13.44 3.21 4.01
C GLU A 65 -13.14 4.70 3.73
N ILE A 66 -11.86 5.03 3.47
CA ILE A 66 -11.39 6.38 3.14
C ILE A 66 -11.63 6.70 1.66
N LEU A 67 -11.57 5.68 0.78
CA LEU A 67 -11.64 5.82 -0.67
C LEU A 67 -12.91 5.15 -1.21
N GLU A 68 -13.52 5.78 -2.22
CA GLU A 68 -14.52 5.16 -3.08
C GLU A 68 -14.01 5.16 -4.51
N VAL A 69 -14.09 4.02 -5.20
CA VAL A 69 -13.63 3.88 -6.58
C VAL A 69 -14.83 3.70 -7.49
N GLY A 70 -14.93 4.58 -8.48
CA GLY A 70 -15.93 4.49 -9.55
C GLY A 70 -15.39 3.74 -10.78
N ALA A 71 -16.24 2.91 -11.39
CA ALA A 71 -15.94 2.23 -12.64
C ALA A 71 -16.00 3.23 -13.82
N GLY A 72 -14.84 3.71 -14.28
CA GLY A 72 -14.67 4.49 -15.51
C GLY A 72 -15.79 5.50 -15.79
N GLN A 73 -16.41 5.41 -17.00
CA GLN A 73 -17.44 6.35 -17.43
C GLN A 73 -18.82 6.12 -16.80
N THR A 74 -19.10 4.96 -16.22
CA THR A 74 -20.41 4.64 -15.64
C THR A 74 -20.58 5.21 -14.24
N GLY A 75 -19.49 5.54 -13.55
CA GLY A 75 -19.53 6.04 -12.17
C GLY A 75 -20.04 5.01 -11.16
N GLU A 76 -20.26 3.75 -11.58
CA GLU A 76 -20.71 2.70 -10.69
C GLU A 76 -19.65 2.38 -9.64
N LYS A 77 -20.07 2.33 -8.37
CA LYS A 77 -19.18 2.10 -7.23
C LYS A 77 -18.64 0.67 -7.25
N MET A 78 -17.33 0.54 -7.23
CA MET A 78 -16.64 -0.73 -7.20
C MET A 78 -16.41 -1.20 -5.75
N SER A 79 -16.67 -2.48 -5.51
CA SER A 79 -16.31 -3.10 -4.24
C SER A 79 -14.79 -3.39 -4.17
N PHE A 80 -14.29 -3.65 -2.95
CA PHE A 80 -12.91 -4.12 -2.75
C PHE A 80 -12.57 -5.33 -3.64
N GLN A 81 -13.51 -6.29 -3.75
CA GLN A 81 -13.32 -7.51 -4.53
C GLN A 81 -13.24 -7.22 -6.04
N ASP A 82 -14.02 -6.27 -6.55
CA ASP A 82 -13.99 -5.91 -7.97
C ASP A 82 -12.67 -5.24 -8.32
N VAL A 83 -12.19 -4.32 -7.49
CA VAL A 83 -10.88 -3.67 -7.64
C VAL A 83 -9.76 -4.71 -7.56
N LEU A 84 -9.79 -5.62 -6.59
CA LEU A 84 -8.78 -6.68 -6.45
C LEU A 84 -8.75 -7.59 -7.70
N LYS A 85 -9.90 -8.07 -8.17
CA LYS A 85 -9.97 -8.90 -9.39
C LYS A 85 -9.39 -8.19 -10.60
N ARG A 86 -9.68 -6.90 -10.74
CA ARG A 86 -9.16 -6.09 -11.84
C ARG A 86 -7.62 -6.06 -11.82
N PHE A 87 -7.02 -5.88 -10.65
CA PHE A 87 -5.56 -5.84 -10.52
C PHE A 87 -4.91 -7.22 -10.61
N GLN A 88 -5.56 -8.29 -10.19
CA GLN A 88 -5.05 -9.65 -10.34
C GLN A 88 -4.88 -10.09 -11.80
N VAL A 89 -5.63 -9.48 -12.73
CA VAL A 89 -5.43 -9.70 -14.18
C VAL A 89 -4.09 -9.14 -14.66
N ALA A 90 -3.64 -8.03 -14.08
CA ALA A 90 -2.37 -7.38 -14.44
C ALA A 90 -1.17 -7.88 -13.61
N ASP A 91 -1.42 -8.34 -12.39
CA ASP A 91 -0.39 -8.80 -11.44
C ASP A 91 -0.94 -9.97 -10.61
N GLU A 92 -0.48 -11.18 -10.91
CA GLU A 92 -0.87 -12.39 -10.20
C GLU A 92 -0.56 -12.32 -8.69
N ASP A 93 0.47 -11.56 -8.31
CA ASP A 93 0.90 -11.32 -6.93
C ASP A 93 0.14 -10.19 -6.24
N ALA A 94 -0.90 -9.60 -6.85
CA ALA A 94 -1.64 -8.45 -6.32
C ALA A 94 -2.11 -8.66 -4.87
N TRP A 95 -2.69 -9.82 -4.56
CA TRP A 95 -3.13 -10.16 -3.21
C TRP A 95 -1.98 -10.27 -2.22
N PHE A 96 -0.93 -10.96 -2.60
CA PHE A 96 0.29 -11.12 -1.80
C PHE A 96 0.94 -9.77 -1.46
N LYS A 97 1.13 -8.91 -2.46
CA LYS A 97 1.66 -7.55 -2.29
C LYS A 97 0.74 -6.71 -1.40
N TYR A 98 -0.58 -6.80 -1.59
CA TYR A 98 -1.53 -6.10 -0.72
C TYR A 98 -1.41 -6.50 0.75
N LEU A 99 -1.25 -7.79 1.06
CA LEU A 99 -1.10 -8.26 2.43
C LEU A 99 0.12 -7.67 3.12
N ILE A 100 1.28 -7.65 2.46
CA ILE A 100 2.50 -7.03 2.98
C ILE A 100 2.30 -5.52 3.13
N TYR A 101 1.76 -4.86 2.11
CA TYR A 101 1.48 -3.42 2.14
C TYR A 101 0.58 -3.04 3.32
N ARG A 102 -0.56 -3.74 3.46
CA ARG A 102 -1.53 -3.55 4.54
C ARG A 102 -0.86 -3.64 5.92
N ASP A 103 -0.06 -4.67 6.16
CA ASP A 103 0.60 -4.87 7.45
C ASP A 103 1.60 -3.74 7.76
N LEU A 104 2.46 -3.37 6.79
CA LEU A 104 3.41 -2.29 6.96
C LEU A 104 2.74 -0.93 7.18
N ARG A 105 1.70 -0.61 6.41
CA ARG A 105 0.95 0.64 6.58
C ARG A 105 0.20 0.70 7.90
N SER A 106 -0.37 -0.40 8.36
CA SER A 106 -1.05 -0.45 9.65
C SER A 106 -0.11 -0.19 10.83
N ARG A 107 1.19 -0.49 10.66
CA ARG A 107 2.25 -0.16 11.62
C ARG A 107 2.75 1.29 11.49
N GLY A 108 2.23 2.08 10.53
CA GLY A 108 2.55 3.49 10.33
C GLY A 108 3.79 3.75 9.46
N TYR A 109 4.33 2.77 8.77
CA TYR A 109 5.40 2.99 7.79
C TYR A 109 4.85 3.59 6.51
N VAL A 110 5.67 4.40 5.81
CA VAL A 110 5.41 4.75 4.42
C VAL A 110 6.05 3.71 3.51
N VAL A 111 5.25 3.18 2.59
CA VAL A 111 5.62 2.04 1.73
C VAL A 111 5.52 2.47 0.28
N ARG A 112 6.57 2.24 -0.47
CA ARG A 112 6.66 2.52 -1.90
C ARG A 112 7.05 1.27 -2.66
N GLU A 113 6.72 1.22 -3.94
CA GLU A 113 7.07 0.11 -4.82
C GLU A 113 8.56 -0.19 -4.82
N GLY A 114 8.92 -1.48 -4.86
CA GLY A 114 10.29 -1.96 -4.99
C GLY A 114 10.86 -1.75 -6.40
N PHE A 115 11.95 -2.43 -6.70
CA PHE A 115 12.66 -2.29 -7.98
C PHE A 115 12.99 -3.64 -8.64
N GLY A 116 12.26 -4.69 -8.31
CA GLY A 116 12.50 -6.05 -8.83
C GLY A 116 13.50 -6.85 -7.98
N LEU A 117 13.98 -7.96 -8.52
CA LEU A 117 14.88 -8.91 -7.84
C LEU A 117 14.31 -9.43 -6.51
N GLY A 118 12.99 -9.66 -6.43
CA GLY A 118 12.29 -10.07 -5.22
C GLY A 118 12.00 -8.91 -4.23
N ILE A 119 12.53 -7.71 -4.47
CA ILE A 119 12.21 -6.52 -3.66
C ILE A 119 10.84 -5.99 -4.07
N VAL A 120 9.84 -6.29 -3.26
CA VAL A 120 8.46 -5.87 -3.50
C VAL A 120 8.19 -4.45 -3.05
N PHE A 121 8.84 -4.00 -1.96
CA PHE A 121 8.64 -2.66 -1.41
C PHE A 121 9.92 -2.03 -0.89
N ARG A 122 9.92 -0.68 -0.91
CA ARG A 122 10.83 0.21 -0.18
C ARG A 122 10.07 0.83 0.99
N VAL A 123 10.65 0.82 2.18
CA VAL A 123 9.99 1.25 3.40
C VAL A 123 10.77 2.37 4.07
N TYR A 124 10.06 3.43 4.40
CA TYR A 124 10.54 4.62 5.09
C TYR A 124 10.09 4.56 6.56
N ASN A 125 10.92 5.04 7.48
CA ASN A 125 10.50 5.17 8.86
C ASN A 125 9.36 6.19 9.00
N ARG A 126 8.69 6.12 10.13
CA ARG A 126 7.64 7.09 10.47
C ARG A 126 8.23 8.50 10.51
N GLY A 127 7.60 9.46 9.84
CA GLY A 127 8.01 10.86 9.81
C GLY A 127 9.23 11.19 8.94
N GLU A 128 9.91 10.21 8.33
CA GLU A 128 11.11 10.42 7.52
C GLU A 128 10.80 10.49 6.00
N TYR A 129 9.56 10.26 5.61
CA TYR A 129 9.19 10.29 4.19
C TYR A 129 9.26 11.71 3.63
N GLY A 130 9.98 11.88 2.52
CA GLY A 130 10.22 13.18 1.89
C GLY A 130 11.54 13.85 2.32
N GLU A 131 12.06 13.55 3.50
CA GLU A 131 13.33 14.08 4.01
C GLU A 131 14.46 13.07 3.85
N GLU A 132 14.19 11.78 4.06
CA GLU A 132 15.20 10.73 3.99
C GLU A 132 14.87 9.67 2.92
N THR A 133 15.88 8.88 2.58
CA THR A 133 15.73 7.75 1.68
C THR A 133 15.19 6.52 2.42
N ALA A 134 14.50 5.63 1.69
CA ALA A 134 13.99 4.38 2.26
C ALA A 134 15.07 3.61 3.03
N ARG A 135 14.74 3.16 4.25
CA ARG A 135 15.66 2.45 5.15
C ARG A 135 15.67 0.94 4.91
N TYR A 136 14.49 0.37 4.64
CA TYR A 136 14.33 -1.07 4.48
C TYR A 136 13.91 -1.39 3.05
N MET A 137 14.44 -2.50 2.55
CA MET A 137 14.04 -3.14 1.30
C MET A 137 13.38 -4.46 1.66
N ILE A 138 12.13 -4.61 1.26
CA ILE A 138 11.30 -5.77 1.61
C ILE A 138 11.37 -6.78 0.48
N PHE A 139 11.93 -7.95 0.78
CA PHE A 139 11.90 -9.12 -0.09
C PHE A 139 10.68 -9.97 0.28
N GLY A 140 9.77 -10.16 -0.67
CA GLY A 140 8.54 -10.90 -0.44
C GLY A 140 8.73 -12.40 -0.64
N ILE A 141 8.23 -13.19 0.30
CA ILE A 141 8.24 -14.66 0.24
C ILE A 141 6.83 -15.16 0.56
N GLN A 142 6.25 -15.96 -0.33
CA GLN A 142 5.00 -16.65 -0.06
C GLN A 142 5.28 -18.04 0.49
N GLU A 143 4.59 -18.42 1.57
CA GLU A 143 4.73 -19.75 2.18
C GLU A 143 4.46 -20.85 1.15
N GLY A 144 5.40 -21.81 1.06
CA GLY A 144 5.33 -22.93 0.11
C GLY A 144 5.94 -22.64 -1.26
N GLN A 145 6.35 -21.41 -1.55
CA GLN A 145 7.16 -21.11 -2.73
C GLN A 145 8.65 -21.20 -2.37
N PRO A 146 9.44 -21.98 -3.12
CA PRO A 146 10.88 -22.08 -2.89
C PRO A 146 11.59 -20.77 -3.26
N VAL A 147 12.53 -20.35 -2.42
CA VAL A 147 13.46 -19.24 -2.69
C VAL A 147 14.88 -19.80 -2.59
N THR A 148 15.69 -19.56 -3.59
CA THR A 148 17.07 -20.04 -3.62
C THR A 148 18.00 -19.15 -2.80
N LEU A 149 19.08 -19.74 -2.27
CA LEU A 149 20.13 -18.96 -1.59
C LEU A 149 20.79 -17.97 -2.54
N GLU A 150 20.87 -18.29 -3.84
CA GLU A 150 21.42 -17.39 -4.85
C GLU A 150 20.57 -16.11 -5.01
N GLU A 151 19.23 -16.24 -5.06
CA GLU A 151 18.30 -15.10 -5.11
C GLU A 151 18.44 -14.21 -3.88
N LEU A 152 18.48 -14.81 -2.69
CA LEU A 152 18.66 -14.08 -1.43
C LEU A 152 20.02 -13.39 -1.36
N ALA A 153 21.11 -14.07 -1.75
CA ALA A 153 22.44 -13.50 -1.75
C ALA A 153 22.54 -12.32 -2.75
N ARG A 154 21.95 -12.46 -3.94
CA ARG A 154 21.90 -11.39 -4.94
C ARG A 154 21.12 -10.17 -4.42
N ALA A 155 19.93 -10.39 -3.84
CA ALA A 155 19.15 -9.32 -3.23
C ALA A 155 19.92 -8.64 -2.11
N GLN A 156 20.58 -9.41 -1.24
CA GLN A 156 21.38 -8.89 -0.14
C GLN A 156 22.55 -8.03 -0.62
N MET A 157 23.31 -8.47 -1.61
CA MET A 157 24.43 -7.70 -2.19
C MET A 157 23.93 -6.37 -2.78
N ASN A 158 22.82 -6.39 -3.52
CA ASN A 158 22.25 -5.18 -4.10
C ASN A 158 21.80 -4.20 -3.03
N VAL A 159 21.09 -4.69 -2.00
CA VAL A 159 20.60 -3.83 -0.91
C VAL A 159 21.75 -3.26 -0.09
N GLN A 160 22.80 -4.03 0.14
CA GLN A 160 24.02 -3.56 0.84
C GLN A 160 24.74 -2.47 0.03
N SER A 161 24.85 -2.61 -1.31
CA SER A 161 25.47 -1.57 -2.16
C SER A 161 24.74 -0.23 -2.06
N LEU A 162 23.43 -0.26 -1.80
CA LEU A 162 22.60 0.92 -1.55
C LEU A 162 22.66 1.42 -0.10
N LYS A 163 23.46 0.77 0.76
CA LYS A 163 23.53 1.06 2.22
C LYS A 163 22.19 0.94 2.93
N LYS A 164 21.34 -0.01 2.50
CA LYS A 164 20.01 -0.27 3.06
C LYS A 164 19.99 -1.61 3.79
N LYS A 165 18.89 -1.89 4.48
CA LYS A 165 18.67 -3.16 5.19
C LYS A 165 17.67 -4.02 4.43
N LEU A 166 18.05 -5.28 4.18
CA LEU A 166 17.15 -6.27 3.61
C LEU A 166 16.30 -6.89 4.72
N VAL A 167 14.99 -6.92 4.50
CA VAL A 167 14.01 -7.56 5.37
C VAL A 167 13.20 -8.54 4.53
N LEU A 168 13.10 -9.78 4.99
CA LEU A 168 12.25 -10.79 4.37
C LEU A 168 10.84 -10.65 4.96
N ALA A 169 9.83 -10.53 4.12
CA ALA A 169 8.42 -10.57 4.50
C ALA A 169 7.84 -11.90 4.04
N VAL A 170 7.60 -12.80 4.99
CA VAL A 170 7.03 -14.13 4.73
C VAL A 170 5.54 -14.08 5.00
N VAL A 171 4.74 -14.33 3.97
CA VAL A 171 3.27 -14.38 4.05
C VAL A 171 2.84 -15.82 4.15
N ASN A 172 2.16 -16.19 5.22
CA ASN A 172 1.63 -17.54 5.42
C ASN A 172 0.26 -17.72 4.72
N ARG A 173 -0.25 -18.95 4.71
CA ARG A 173 -1.55 -19.30 4.09
C ARG A 173 -2.76 -18.60 4.73
N ARG A 174 -2.61 -18.07 5.95
CA ARG A 174 -3.67 -17.30 6.63
C ARG A 174 -3.62 -15.81 6.28
N GLY A 175 -2.62 -15.37 5.49
CA GLY A 175 -2.41 -13.96 5.15
C GLY A 175 -1.76 -13.14 6.26
N GLU A 176 -1.10 -13.81 7.22
CA GLU A 176 -0.28 -13.18 8.24
C GLU A 176 1.15 -12.97 7.70
N VAL A 177 1.78 -11.88 8.09
CA VAL A 177 3.11 -11.51 7.63
C VAL A 177 4.11 -11.55 8.77
N VAL A 178 5.19 -12.32 8.60
CA VAL A 178 6.30 -12.38 9.53
C VAL A 178 7.55 -11.78 8.89
N TYR A 179 8.26 -10.94 9.62
CA TYR A 179 9.45 -10.24 9.13
C TYR A 179 10.73 -10.81 9.72
N TYR A 180 11.72 -11.05 8.88
CA TYR A 180 13.06 -11.47 9.26
C TYR A 180 14.09 -10.50 8.70
N SER A 181 15.07 -10.11 9.52
CA SER A 181 16.22 -9.36 9.01
C SER A 181 17.26 -10.32 8.42
N LEU A 182 17.76 -10.02 7.23
CA LEU A 182 18.86 -10.76 6.63
C LEU A 182 20.15 -9.95 6.75
N SER A 183 21.18 -10.55 7.32
CA SER A 183 22.50 -9.94 7.43
C SER A 183 23.61 -10.95 7.05
N GLN A 184 24.66 -10.44 6.44
CA GLN A 184 25.85 -11.24 6.16
C GLN A 184 26.78 -11.24 7.37
N LEU A 185 27.17 -12.43 7.83
CA LEU A 185 28.18 -12.59 8.87
C LEU A 185 29.51 -12.95 8.21
N THR A 186 30.52 -12.12 8.41
CA THR A 186 31.89 -12.41 8.03
C THR A 186 32.67 -12.89 9.24
N LEU A 187 33.03 -14.17 9.26
CA LEU A 187 33.91 -14.72 10.30
C LEU A 187 35.35 -14.34 9.93
N LYS A 188 36.06 -13.74 10.86
CA LYS A 188 37.49 -13.43 10.76
C LYS A 188 38.32 -14.55 11.39
#